data_68f32b0a042b4d56175c88a90afc9659
#
_entry.id   68f32b0a042b4d56175c88a90afc9659
#
_cell.length_a   1.000
_cell.length_b   1.000
_cell.length_c   1.000
_cell.angle_alpha   90.00
_cell.angle_beta   90.00
_cell.angle_gamma   90.00
#
_symmetry.space_group_name_H-M   'P 1'
#
loop_
_entity.id
_entity.type
_entity.pdbx_description
1 polymer ?
#
loop_
_entity_poly.entity_id
_entity_poly.type
_entity_poly.pdbx_seq_one_letter_code
_entity_poly.pdbx_strand_id
1 'polypeptide(L)'
;MTGPEGVWRCPRRFGIVSQGLVVAGNEVVTHLLGMSFECVICDESHRARRKKIDPNNLTSRPEYNNLAAFLAQISPRTKSMLLATATPVQLHPIEAWDLLAILSAGNEAVLGNDWSEWRKPEYCLPVVMGEEALSGDVFEAWPWVRNPLPPRSEGANFRLLRQRLGLDDAANVAPGDAIANMTGPTKTLLAQVAYSFGRDHNPFIRHIVRRTRQYLEDTIDPTTGEPYLKPVRVRLFGEGEDEAVPLPPYLQDAYDAAQEFCRLLGKRVQGAGFLKTLLLRRMGSSIYAGRRTTEKMLSTWGSGDLFAERGVGKTDESVDVDDDETEPRNTAAESDMKNLTSEERTQLTRCLKALEVSQDRDPKFQQVLDYLVNENWLAQGCIIFSQYFDSAWWLAESLSREHFPEEPIGMYAGGASSGILLGGRFKACARDDIKAKVKHGEIRLLIGTDAASEGLNLQRLGTLINLDLPWNPTRLEQRKGRIQRIGQVHDEVYVCNLRYRGSVEDRVHQLLSSRLEYIFDLFGQIPDVLESLWIDVAQGQVEEAKKLIDGIQETHPFDDRYARVENQDWESCAKVLSEHEKQRVLSQGW
;
A
#
# COMPACT_ATOMS: atom_id res chain seq x y z
N MET A 1 -12.18 -5.87 -28.20
CA MET A 1 -10.97 -5.24 -28.73
C MET A 1 -9.81 -5.81 -27.96
N THR A 2 -8.99 -6.60 -28.62
CA THR A 2 -7.84 -7.25 -27.99
C THR A 2 -6.57 -6.69 -28.63
N GLY A 3 -5.59 -6.39 -27.81
CA GLY A 3 -4.28 -5.86 -28.20
C GLY A 3 -4.07 -4.38 -27.85
N PRO A 4 -2.79 -3.93 -27.85
CA PRO A 4 -2.39 -2.58 -27.43
C PRO A 4 -3.10 -1.45 -28.20
N GLU A 5 -3.40 -1.67 -29.47
CA GLU A 5 -4.12 -0.70 -30.33
C GLU A 5 -5.60 -0.52 -29.93
N GLY A 6 -6.15 -1.41 -29.10
CA GLY A 6 -7.52 -1.29 -28.58
C GLY A 6 -7.76 0.00 -27.79
N VAL A 7 -6.71 0.57 -27.18
CA VAL A 7 -6.76 1.84 -26.45
C VAL A 7 -7.19 2.99 -27.38
N TRP A 8 -6.62 3.08 -28.59
CA TRP A 8 -6.96 4.11 -29.58
C TRP A 8 -8.37 3.97 -30.16
N ARG A 9 -8.87 2.75 -30.20
CA ARG A 9 -10.16 2.42 -30.82
C ARG A 9 -11.28 2.31 -29.80
N CYS A 10 -10.98 2.57 -28.50
CA CYS A 10 -11.97 2.49 -27.46
C CYS A 10 -13.02 3.60 -27.61
N PRO A 11 -14.29 3.27 -27.90
CA PRO A 11 -15.35 4.27 -28.05
C PRO A 11 -15.84 4.81 -26.69
N ARG A 12 -15.31 4.29 -25.60
CA ARG A 12 -15.73 4.65 -24.23
C ARG A 12 -15.02 5.93 -23.79
N ARG A 13 -15.75 6.74 -23.02
CA ARG A 13 -15.21 7.96 -22.42
C ARG A 13 -14.37 7.68 -21.16
N PHE A 14 -14.50 6.49 -20.60
CA PHE A 14 -13.77 6.04 -19.40
C PHE A 14 -12.97 4.79 -19.74
N GLY A 15 -11.76 4.74 -19.23
CA GLY A 15 -10.88 3.58 -19.29
C GLY A 15 -10.28 3.30 -17.92
N ILE A 16 -10.11 2.04 -17.59
CA ILE A 16 -9.37 1.58 -16.41
C ILE A 16 -8.13 0.84 -16.92
N VAL A 17 -6.97 1.24 -16.40
CA VAL A 17 -5.67 0.66 -16.76
C VAL A 17 -5.02 0.14 -15.48
N SER A 18 -4.58 -1.12 -15.50
CA SER A 18 -3.78 -1.66 -14.39
C SER A 18 -2.43 -0.95 -14.30
N GLN A 19 -2.02 -0.56 -13.11
CA GLN A 19 -0.69 -0.01 -12.86
C GLN A 19 0.42 -0.99 -13.26
N GLY A 20 0.21 -2.30 -13.09
CA GLY A 20 1.15 -3.33 -13.49
C GLY A 20 1.52 -3.29 -14.98
N LEU A 21 0.58 -2.90 -15.87
CA LEU A 21 0.89 -2.70 -17.29
C LEU A 21 1.84 -1.52 -17.51
N VAL A 22 1.69 -0.46 -16.71
CA VAL A 22 2.54 0.73 -16.78
C VAL A 22 3.95 0.40 -16.28
N VAL A 23 4.04 -0.28 -15.15
CA VAL A 23 5.31 -0.63 -14.52
C VAL A 23 6.09 -1.64 -15.38
N ALA A 24 5.42 -2.61 -15.99
CA ALA A 24 6.05 -3.57 -16.90
C ALA A 24 6.54 -2.94 -18.22
N GLY A 25 6.28 -1.65 -18.47
CA GLY A 25 6.69 -0.99 -19.71
C GLY A 25 6.04 -1.54 -20.97
N ASN A 26 4.79 -2.00 -20.87
CA ASN A 26 4.05 -2.58 -21.97
C ASN A 26 3.83 -1.56 -23.10
N GLU A 27 3.65 -2.04 -24.35
CA GLU A 27 3.33 -1.20 -25.53
C GLU A 27 2.11 -0.29 -25.33
N VAL A 28 1.16 -0.68 -24.46
CA VAL A 28 0.01 0.15 -24.05
C VAL A 28 0.45 1.51 -23.50
N VAL A 29 1.58 1.58 -22.80
CA VAL A 29 2.13 2.83 -22.24
C VAL A 29 2.41 3.85 -23.35
N THR A 30 3.01 3.40 -24.46
CA THR A 30 3.32 4.27 -25.61
C THR A 30 2.03 4.86 -26.22
N HIS A 31 0.97 4.06 -26.32
CA HIS A 31 -0.32 4.52 -26.81
C HIS A 31 -0.97 5.54 -25.85
N LEU A 32 -0.94 5.27 -24.54
CA LEU A 32 -1.46 6.20 -23.53
C LEU A 32 -0.71 7.53 -23.53
N LEU A 33 0.61 7.51 -23.67
CA LEU A 33 1.43 8.73 -23.76
C LEU A 33 1.16 9.55 -25.04
N GLY A 34 0.58 8.95 -26.07
CA GLY A 34 0.13 9.64 -27.29
C GLY A 34 -1.23 10.34 -27.17
N MET A 35 -1.98 10.11 -26.08
CA MET A 35 -3.34 10.62 -25.88
C MET A 35 -3.35 11.88 -24.98
N SER A 36 -4.47 12.62 -25.04
CA SER A 36 -4.80 13.69 -24.10
C SER A 36 -6.03 13.29 -23.28
N PHE A 37 -6.03 13.67 -21.99
CA PHE A 37 -7.06 13.27 -21.06
C PHE A 37 -7.75 14.47 -20.43
N GLU A 38 -9.05 14.37 -20.22
CA GLU A 38 -9.80 15.35 -19.42
C GLU A 38 -9.45 15.21 -17.93
N CYS A 39 -9.38 13.95 -17.46
CA CYS A 39 -9.01 13.63 -16.09
C CYS A 39 -8.25 12.31 -16.02
N VAL A 40 -7.19 12.28 -15.22
CA VAL A 40 -6.48 11.06 -14.85
C VAL A 40 -6.59 10.90 -13.33
N ILE A 41 -7.05 9.73 -12.89
CA ILE A 41 -7.09 9.36 -11.48
C ILE A 41 -6.10 8.21 -11.29
N CYS A 42 -5.10 8.41 -10.44
CA CYS A 42 -4.18 7.35 -10.03
C CYS A 42 -4.46 6.98 -8.59
N ASP A 43 -4.96 5.77 -8.37
CA ASP A 43 -5.13 5.19 -7.04
C ASP A 43 -3.78 4.64 -6.55
N GLU A 44 -3.59 4.55 -5.22
CA GLU A 44 -2.32 4.12 -4.59
C GLU A 44 -1.09 4.83 -5.17
N SER A 45 -1.20 6.15 -5.34
CA SER A 45 -0.18 6.98 -6.00
C SER A 45 1.16 7.07 -5.25
N HIS A 46 1.23 6.64 -3.98
CA HIS A 46 2.49 6.50 -3.23
C HIS A 46 3.47 5.52 -3.90
N ARG A 47 2.98 4.62 -4.75
CA ARG A 47 3.80 3.73 -5.58
C ARG A 47 4.58 4.48 -6.66
N ALA A 48 4.18 5.71 -7.02
CA ALA A 48 4.88 6.58 -7.95
C ALA A 48 5.97 7.36 -7.20
N ARG A 49 7.17 6.80 -7.09
CA ARG A 49 8.25 7.33 -6.25
C ARG A 49 9.61 7.34 -6.94
N ARG A 50 10.55 8.06 -6.35
CA ARG A 50 11.97 7.94 -6.72
C ARG A 50 12.54 6.61 -6.23
N LYS A 51 13.48 6.02 -6.98
CA LYS A 51 14.09 4.73 -6.64
C LYS A 51 15.00 4.79 -5.41
N LYS A 52 15.62 5.96 -5.16
CA LYS A 52 16.51 6.18 -4.02
C LYS A 52 16.23 7.54 -3.41
N ILE A 53 16.19 7.59 -2.09
CA ILE A 53 16.13 8.82 -1.31
C ILE A 53 17.51 9.00 -0.67
N ASP A 54 18.16 10.11 -0.97
CA ASP A 54 19.36 10.55 -0.26
C ASP A 54 19.01 11.84 0.51
N PRO A 55 18.76 11.75 1.82
CA PRO A 55 18.38 12.91 2.62
C PRO A 55 19.44 14.02 2.62
N ASN A 56 20.71 13.67 2.36
CA ASN A 56 21.82 14.62 2.32
C ASN A 56 22.00 15.28 0.94
N ASN A 57 21.31 14.80 -0.09
CA ASN A 57 21.43 15.33 -1.44
C ASN A 57 20.07 15.38 -2.15
N LEU A 58 19.22 16.29 -1.70
CA LEU A 58 17.89 16.53 -2.29
C LEU A 58 17.96 17.30 -3.62
N THR A 59 19.11 17.89 -3.95
CA THR A 59 19.32 18.66 -5.19
C THR A 59 19.49 17.77 -6.42
N SER A 60 19.82 16.49 -6.24
CA SER A 60 20.00 15.57 -7.34
C SER A 60 18.69 15.33 -8.10
N ARG A 61 18.77 15.26 -9.43
CA ARG A 61 17.63 14.92 -10.27
C ARG A 61 17.10 13.53 -9.86
N PRO A 62 15.80 13.40 -9.52
CA PRO A 62 15.24 12.13 -9.07
C PRO A 62 15.28 11.09 -10.19
N GLU A 63 15.72 9.89 -9.86
CA GLU A 63 15.51 8.72 -10.70
C GLU A 63 14.17 8.09 -10.33
N TYR A 64 13.16 8.35 -11.15
CA TYR A 64 11.81 7.84 -10.92
C TYR A 64 11.68 6.35 -11.30
N ASN A 65 10.80 5.64 -10.61
CA ASN A 65 10.32 4.35 -11.08
C ASN A 65 9.40 4.52 -12.30
N ASN A 66 9.03 3.43 -12.96
CA ASN A 66 8.27 3.48 -14.20
C ASN A 66 6.91 4.18 -14.05
N LEU A 67 6.23 4.00 -12.91
CA LEU A 67 4.93 4.64 -12.66
C LEU A 67 5.08 6.17 -12.49
N ALA A 68 6.03 6.63 -11.68
CA ALA A 68 6.28 8.06 -11.50
C ALA A 68 6.73 8.72 -12.82
N ALA A 69 7.60 8.05 -13.58
CA ALA A 69 8.04 8.53 -14.90
C ALA A 69 6.88 8.64 -15.89
N PHE A 70 5.96 7.67 -15.89
CA PHE A 70 4.75 7.70 -16.70
C PHE A 70 3.83 8.85 -16.30
N LEU A 71 3.53 9.01 -15.00
CA LEU A 71 2.67 10.07 -14.50
C LEU A 71 3.24 11.47 -14.81
N ALA A 72 4.54 11.66 -14.68
CA ALA A 72 5.20 12.91 -15.03
C ALA A 72 5.08 13.25 -16.53
N GLN A 73 5.10 12.23 -17.40
CA GLN A 73 4.95 12.42 -18.86
C GLN A 73 3.49 12.66 -19.28
N ILE A 74 2.52 12.06 -18.59
CA ILE A 74 1.09 12.20 -18.93
C ILE A 74 0.47 13.47 -18.34
N SER A 75 1.02 13.99 -17.24
CA SER A 75 0.53 15.19 -16.55
C SER A 75 0.37 16.40 -17.48
N PRO A 76 1.34 16.79 -18.34
CA PRO A 76 1.19 17.90 -19.27
C PRO A 76 0.09 17.71 -20.34
N ARG A 77 -0.40 16.48 -20.51
CA ARG A 77 -1.45 16.12 -21.48
C ARG A 77 -2.80 15.88 -20.82
N THR A 78 -2.91 16.20 -19.54
CA THR A 78 -4.08 15.98 -18.72
C THR A 78 -4.62 17.30 -18.21
N LYS A 79 -5.93 17.59 -18.39
CA LYS A 79 -6.51 18.85 -17.89
C LYS A 79 -6.65 18.86 -16.37
N SER A 80 -6.97 17.71 -15.75
CA SER A 80 -7.02 17.56 -14.32
C SER A 80 -6.45 16.20 -13.90
N MET A 81 -5.70 16.17 -12.79
CA MET A 81 -5.10 14.95 -12.25
C MET A 81 -5.40 14.82 -10.77
N LEU A 82 -5.84 13.63 -10.36
CA LEU A 82 -6.06 13.26 -8.97
C LEU A 82 -5.13 12.10 -8.62
N LEU A 83 -4.25 12.32 -7.66
CA LEU A 83 -3.39 11.31 -7.09
C LEU A 83 -3.96 10.89 -5.74
N ALA A 84 -4.59 9.72 -5.68
CA ALA A 84 -5.20 9.18 -4.48
C ALA A 84 -4.19 8.26 -3.76
N THR A 85 -4.02 8.46 -2.46
CA THR A 85 -3.19 7.60 -1.61
C THR A 85 -3.59 7.75 -0.15
N ALA A 86 -3.45 6.70 0.62
CA ALA A 86 -3.58 6.76 2.07
C ALA A 86 -2.32 7.36 2.73
N THR A 87 -1.16 7.24 2.08
CA THR A 87 0.15 7.66 2.61
C THR A 87 0.95 8.44 1.58
N PRO A 88 0.77 9.75 1.49
CA PRO A 88 1.56 10.60 0.60
C PRO A 88 3.04 10.68 0.99
N VAL A 89 3.37 10.34 2.24
CA VAL A 89 4.73 10.26 2.78
C VAL A 89 4.87 8.94 3.53
N GLN A 90 5.88 8.17 3.17
CA GLN A 90 6.23 6.92 3.85
C GLN A 90 7.51 7.06 4.68
N LEU A 91 8.53 7.70 4.12
CA LEU A 91 9.85 7.83 4.71
C LEU A 91 10.33 9.25 4.86
N HIS A 92 10.09 10.06 3.85
CA HIS A 92 10.65 11.39 3.77
C HIS A 92 9.67 12.36 3.08
N PRO A 93 9.54 13.60 3.55
CA PRO A 93 8.65 14.60 2.96
C PRO A 93 8.86 14.85 1.46
N ILE A 94 10.03 14.49 0.93
CA ILE A 94 10.35 14.55 -0.50
C ILE A 94 9.38 13.73 -1.35
N GLU A 95 8.79 12.67 -0.80
CA GLU A 95 7.83 11.81 -1.52
C GLU A 95 6.55 12.59 -1.85
N ALA A 96 6.03 13.37 -0.90
CA ALA A 96 4.90 14.27 -1.17
C ALA A 96 5.27 15.38 -2.16
N TRP A 97 6.51 15.89 -2.08
CA TRP A 97 7.01 16.83 -3.05
C TRP A 97 7.08 16.24 -4.45
N ASP A 98 7.52 14.99 -4.61
CA ASP A 98 7.55 14.30 -5.91
C ASP A 98 6.14 14.19 -6.52
N LEU A 99 5.13 13.85 -5.72
CA LEU A 99 3.74 13.81 -6.18
C LEU A 99 3.25 15.21 -6.62
N LEU A 100 3.57 16.25 -5.86
CA LEU A 100 3.26 17.63 -6.26
C LEU A 100 4.04 18.05 -7.50
N ALA A 101 5.29 17.62 -7.68
CA ALA A 101 6.08 17.87 -8.87
C ALA A 101 5.46 17.23 -10.11
N ILE A 102 4.91 16.01 -9.98
CA ILE A 102 4.15 15.35 -11.04
C ILE A 102 2.90 16.17 -11.41
N LEU A 103 2.11 16.60 -10.42
CA LEU A 103 0.95 17.46 -10.65
C LEU A 103 1.32 18.79 -11.31
N SER A 104 2.49 19.33 -10.96
CA SER A 104 3.01 20.60 -11.45
C SER A 104 3.61 20.53 -12.85
N ALA A 105 3.84 19.35 -13.41
CA ALA A 105 4.47 19.21 -14.73
C ALA A 105 3.65 19.84 -15.87
N GLY A 106 2.33 19.96 -15.69
CA GLY A 106 1.44 20.61 -16.64
C GLY A 106 0.70 21.84 -16.07
N ASN A 107 0.97 22.21 -14.81
CA ASN A 107 0.17 23.23 -14.11
C ASN A 107 1.01 24.06 -13.14
N GLU A 108 1.31 25.30 -13.52
CA GLU A 108 2.07 26.24 -12.68
C GLU A 108 1.33 26.66 -11.39
N ALA A 109 0.04 26.40 -11.25
CA ALA A 109 -0.70 26.71 -10.03
C ALA A 109 -0.27 25.83 -8.84
N VAL A 110 0.39 24.68 -9.09
CA VAL A 110 0.80 23.74 -8.04
C VAL A 110 2.11 24.19 -7.36
N LEU A 111 3.24 24.12 -8.05
CA LEU A 111 4.56 24.51 -7.52
C LEU A 111 5.13 25.77 -8.17
N GLY A 112 4.35 26.49 -8.96
CA GLY A 112 4.82 27.65 -9.72
C GLY A 112 5.53 27.25 -11.03
N ASN A 113 6.17 28.25 -11.66
CA ASN A 113 7.00 28.02 -12.84
C ASN A 113 8.43 27.60 -12.47
N ASP A 114 9.31 27.46 -13.46
CA ASP A 114 10.69 26.96 -13.27
C ASP A 114 11.56 27.80 -12.32
N TRP A 115 11.16 29.04 -12.05
CA TRP A 115 11.85 29.95 -11.13
C TRP A 115 11.28 29.95 -9.71
N SER A 116 10.38 29.07 -9.41
CA SER A 116 9.74 28.99 -8.08
C SER A 116 10.68 28.39 -7.04
N GLU A 117 10.68 28.98 -5.83
CA GLU A 117 11.38 28.40 -4.68
C GLU A 117 10.74 27.06 -4.24
N TRP A 118 9.45 26.85 -4.49
CA TRP A 118 8.74 25.62 -4.19
C TRP A 118 9.16 24.43 -5.07
N ARG A 119 9.84 24.68 -6.20
CA ARG A 119 10.43 23.63 -7.05
C ARG A 119 11.80 23.14 -6.59
N LYS A 120 12.33 23.73 -5.53
CA LYS A 120 13.63 23.40 -4.95
C LYS A 120 13.39 22.71 -3.60
N PRO A 121 13.35 21.37 -3.53
CA PRO A 121 12.99 20.64 -2.32
C PRO A 121 13.93 20.96 -1.14
N GLU A 122 15.21 21.23 -1.41
CA GLU A 122 16.20 21.59 -0.40
C GLU A 122 15.87 22.89 0.36
N TYR A 123 15.09 23.80 -0.24
CA TYR A 123 14.66 25.04 0.41
C TYR A 123 13.22 24.98 0.91
N CYS A 124 12.33 24.34 0.16
CA CYS A 124 10.91 24.36 0.52
C CYS A 124 10.55 23.35 1.63
N LEU A 125 11.23 22.22 1.71
CA LEU A 125 10.91 21.22 2.73
C LEU A 125 11.14 21.74 4.16
N PRO A 126 12.25 22.40 4.52
CA PRO A 126 12.42 22.98 5.86
C PRO A 126 11.29 23.96 6.22
N VAL A 127 10.82 24.77 5.25
CA VAL A 127 9.69 25.70 5.46
C VAL A 127 8.38 24.92 5.70
N VAL A 128 8.11 23.91 4.89
CA VAL A 128 6.90 23.06 5.02
C VAL A 128 6.92 22.31 6.33
N MET A 129 8.07 21.78 6.72
CA MET A 129 8.28 21.06 7.99
C MET A 129 8.23 21.98 9.22
N GLY A 130 8.38 23.29 9.02
CA GLY A 130 8.41 24.28 10.10
C GLY A 130 9.74 24.38 10.83
N GLU A 131 10.78 23.79 10.25
CA GLU A 131 12.16 23.93 10.69
C GLU A 131 12.68 25.35 10.41
N GLU A 132 12.21 25.94 9.31
CA GLU A 132 12.48 27.31 8.91
C GLU A 132 11.19 28.11 8.75
N ALA A 133 11.20 29.36 9.14
CA ALA A 133 10.13 30.32 8.87
C ALA A 133 10.48 31.20 7.69
N LEU A 134 9.47 31.57 6.89
CA LEU A 134 9.68 32.58 5.85
C LEU A 134 10.09 33.93 6.50
N SER A 135 11.00 34.62 5.87
CA SER A 135 11.51 35.93 6.34
C SER A 135 10.35 36.91 6.54
N GLY A 136 10.45 37.70 7.59
CA GLY A 136 9.57 38.86 7.79
C GLY A 136 9.82 40.02 6.82
N ASP A 137 10.93 40.01 6.09
CA ASP A 137 11.20 40.98 5.03
C ASP A 137 10.36 40.68 3.79
N VAL A 138 9.60 41.66 3.33
CA VAL A 138 8.70 41.50 2.19
C VAL A 138 9.43 41.22 0.86
N PHE A 139 10.66 41.66 0.71
CA PHE A 139 11.45 41.41 -0.49
C PHE A 139 11.95 39.96 -0.53
N GLU A 140 12.31 39.42 0.62
CA GLU A 140 12.73 38.01 0.75
C GLU A 140 11.53 37.04 0.71
N ALA A 141 10.38 37.44 1.23
CA ALA A 141 9.16 36.65 1.22
C ALA A 141 8.45 36.64 -0.15
N TRP A 142 8.63 37.69 -0.94
CA TRP A 142 7.93 37.85 -2.22
C TRP A 142 8.15 36.72 -3.21
N PRO A 143 9.36 36.18 -3.44
CA PRO A 143 9.57 35.02 -4.30
C PRO A 143 8.69 33.81 -3.93
N TRP A 144 8.48 33.59 -2.65
CA TRP A 144 7.67 32.47 -2.12
C TRP A 144 6.16 32.70 -2.32
N VAL A 145 5.68 33.92 -2.09
CA VAL A 145 4.24 34.23 -2.16
C VAL A 145 3.76 34.39 -3.60
N ARG A 146 4.59 34.93 -4.49
CA ARG A 146 4.21 35.25 -5.85
C ARG A 146 4.17 34.10 -6.83
N ASN A 147 4.83 32.98 -6.50
CA ASN A 147 5.11 31.91 -7.45
C ASN A 147 5.06 30.51 -6.77
N PRO A 148 3.86 29.88 -6.72
CA PRO A 148 2.59 30.32 -7.28
C PRO A 148 1.83 31.28 -6.36
N LEU A 149 1.22 32.30 -6.96
CA LEU A 149 0.34 33.20 -6.22
C LEU A 149 -1.02 32.55 -5.97
N PRO A 150 -1.47 32.38 -4.70
CA PRO A 150 -2.75 31.77 -4.40
C PRO A 150 -3.96 32.48 -5.06
N PRO A 151 -5.04 31.76 -5.43
CA PRO A 151 -6.22 32.34 -6.04
C PRO A 151 -7.02 33.20 -5.04
N ARG A 152 -7.99 33.96 -5.54
CA ARG A 152 -8.87 34.80 -4.70
C ARG A 152 -9.71 34.00 -3.71
N SER A 153 -10.01 32.75 -4.04
CA SER A 153 -10.74 31.82 -3.18
C SER A 153 -9.97 31.40 -1.92
N GLU A 154 -8.66 31.52 -1.91
CA GLU A 154 -7.81 31.16 -0.76
C GLU A 154 -8.03 32.07 0.47
N GLY A 155 -8.58 33.26 0.28
CA GLY A 155 -8.94 34.14 1.38
C GLY A 155 -9.01 35.62 1.01
N ALA A 156 -9.51 36.43 1.96
CA ALA A 156 -9.70 37.86 1.76
C ALA A 156 -8.38 38.60 1.44
N ASN A 157 -7.28 38.20 2.08
CA ASN A 157 -5.97 38.82 1.88
C ASN A 157 -5.44 38.59 0.46
N PHE A 158 -5.60 37.37 -0.10
CA PHE A 158 -5.18 37.08 -1.47
C PHE A 158 -6.09 37.73 -2.49
N ARG A 159 -7.39 37.84 -2.23
CA ARG A 159 -8.33 38.62 -3.05
C ARG A 159 -7.90 40.08 -3.16
N LEU A 160 -7.57 40.68 -2.02
CA LEU A 160 -7.13 42.08 -1.97
C LEU A 160 -5.75 42.29 -2.61
N LEU A 161 -4.82 41.36 -2.36
CA LEU A 161 -3.48 41.42 -2.97
C LEU A 161 -3.55 41.34 -4.49
N ARG A 162 -4.31 40.38 -5.05
CA ARG A 162 -4.54 40.24 -6.49
C ARG A 162 -5.21 41.48 -7.10
N GLN A 163 -6.21 42.03 -6.40
CA GLN A 163 -6.88 43.25 -6.85
C GLN A 163 -5.91 44.44 -6.95
N ARG A 164 -5.04 44.59 -5.94
CA ARG A 164 -4.03 45.67 -5.93
C ARG A 164 -2.92 45.51 -6.97
N LEU A 165 -2.64 44.27 -7.34
CA LEU A 165 -1.70 43.90 -8.39
C LEU A 165 -2.32 43.90 -9.80
N GLY A 166 -3.64 44.08 -9.90
CA GLY A 166 -4.36 44.01 -11.18
C GLY A 166 -4.37 42.61 -11.82
N LEU A 167 -4.25 41.56 -11.01
CA LEU A 167 -4.19 40.15 -11.46
C LEU A 167 -5.54 39.44 -11.27
N ASP A 168 -5.94 38.70 -12.28
CA ASP A 168 -7.06 37.74 -12.18
C ASP A 168 -6.58 36.36 -11.70
N ASP A 169 -7.49 35.39 -11.54
CA ASP A 169 -7.16 34.04 -11.07
C ASP A 169 -6.45 33.18 -12.11
N ALA A 170 -6.44 33.58 -13.39
CA ALA A 170 -5.69 32.91 -14.43
C ALA A 170 -4.17 33.15 -14.34
N ALA A 171 -3.76 34.23 -13.67
CA ALA A 171 -2.35 34.53 -13.44
C ALA A 171 -1.79 33.74 -12.27
N ASN A 172 -1.17 32.58 -12.53
CA ASN A 172 -0.56 31.74 -11.48
C ASN A 172 0.72 32.35 -10.88
N VAL A 173 1.38 33.26 -11.60
CA VAL A 173 2.65 33.88 -11.18
C VAL A 173 2.54 35.39 -11.28
N ALA A 174 2.88 36.10 -10.21
CA ALA A 174 2.99 37.56 -10.24
C ALA A 174 4.41 38.01 -10.70
N PRO A 175 4.54 39.16 -11.38
CA PRO A 175 5.85 39.68 -11.77
C PRO A 175 6.78 39.91 -10.58
N GLY A 176 8.06 39.53 -10.75
CA GLY A 176 9.05 39.65 -9.67
C GLY A 176 9.30 41.10 -9.24
N ASP A 177 9.30 42.01 -10.19
CA ASP A 177 9.52 43.44 -10.01
C ASP A 177 8.30 44.19 -9.47
N ALA A 178 7.12 43.55 -9.43
CA ALA A 178 5.90 44.17 -8.89
C ALA A 178 6.09 44.71 -7.47
N ILE A 179 6.93 44.09 -6.66
CA ILE A 179 7.20 44.50 -5.28
C ILE A 179 7.84 45.90 -5.20
N ALA A 180 8.65 46.29 -6.18
CA ALA A 180 9.27 47.62 -6.22
C ALA A 180 8.22 48.72 -6.33
N ASN A 181 7.13 48.43 -7.04
CA ASN A 181 6.05 49.40 -7.33
C ASN A 181 4.87 49.27 -6.35
N MET A 182 4.93 48.35 -5.36
CA MET A 182 3.87 48.21 -4.36
C MET A 182 3.80 49.44 -3.44
N THR A 183 2.59 49.89 -3.18
CA THR A 183 2.31 50.91 -2.16
C THR A 183 2.60 50.42 -0.75
N GLY A 184 2.83 51.33 0.21
CA GLY A 184 3.02 50.97 1.61
C GLY A 184 1.95 50.03 2.17
N PRO A 185 0.64 50.34 1.98
CA PRO A 185 -0.44 49.43 2.42
C PRO A 185 -0.41 48.05 1.76
N THR A 186 0.09 47.94 0.52
CA THR A 186 0.22 46.62 -0.15
C THR A 186 1.40 45.85 0.42
N LYS A 187 2.51 46.49 0.74
CA LYS A 187 3.64 45.85 1.42
C LYS A 187 3.28 45.39 2.83
N THR A 188 2.49 46.17 3.58
CA THR A 188 1.97 45.73 4.89
C THR A 188 1.09 44.49 4.78
N LEU A 189 0.18 44.44 3.77
CA LEU A 189 -0.64 43.28 3.50
C LEU A 189 0.22 42.06 3.14
N LEU A 190 1.25 42.26 2.29
CA LEU A 190 2.18 41.19 1.94
C LEU A 190 2.93 40.67 3.16
N ALA A 191 3.40 41.53 4.05
CA ALA A 191 4.06 41.10 5.29
C ALA A 191 3.15 40.24 6.19
N GLN A 192 1.88 40.63 6.31
CA GLN A 192 0.89 39.86 7.05
C GLN A 192 0.66 38.48 6.43
N VAL A 193 0.53 38.41 5.09
CA VAL A 193 0.40 37.14 4.37
C VAL A 193 1.65 36.30 4.53
N ALA A 194 2.85 36.88 4.35
CA ALA A 194 4.12 36.17 4.40
C ALA A 194 4.35 35.48 5.75
N TYR A 195 3.97 36.12 6.86
CA TYR A 195 4.13 35.58 8.20
C TYR A 195 3.46 34.20 8.39
N SER A 196 2.29 34.00 7.80
CA SER A 196 1.56 32.75 7.90
C SER A 196 1.66 31.87 6.64
N PHE A 197 2.26 32.37 5.56
CA PHE A 197 2.23 31.71 4.25
C PHE A 197 2.85 30.32 4.28
N GLY A 198 4.03 30.19 4.87
CA GLY A 198 4.74 28.91 4.99
C GLY A 198 3.94 27.87 5.78
N ARG A 199 3.10 28.32 6.72
CA ARG A 199 2.28 27.45 7.56
C ARG A 199 0.90 27.14 6.96
N ASP A 200 0.20 28.17 6.45
CA ASP A 200 -1.25 28.07 6.21
C ASP A 200 -1.60 28.05 4.71
N HIS A 201 -0.70 28.51 3.81
CA HIS A 201 -0.99 28.74 2.40
C HIS A 201 0.08 28.20 1.44
N ASN A 202 0.99 27.37 1.93
CA ASN A 202 2.01 26.77 1.07
C ASN A 202 1.37 25.77 0.05
N PRO A 203 2.06 25.44 -1.06
CA PRO A 203 1.54 24.54 -2.08
C PRO A 203 1.10 23.17 -1.56
N PHE A 204 1.73 22.63 -0.54
CA PHE A 204 1.37 21.33 0.02
C PHE A 204 -0.02 21.39 0.66
N ILE A 205 -0.28 22.36 1.54
CA ILE A 205 -1.60 22.56 2.16
C ILE A 205 -2.68 22.79 1.12
N ARG A 206 -2.37 23.51 0.06
CA ARG A 206 -3.34 23.86 -0.98
C ARG A 206 -3.71 22.69 -1.90
N HIS A 207 -2.82 21.71 -2.08
CA HIS A 207 -3.00 20.62 -3.04
C HIS A 207 -3.07 19.23 -2.43
N ILE A 208 -2.78 19.08 -1.13
CA ILE A 208 -2.93 17.83 -0.41
C ILE A 208 -4.16 17.92 0.49
N VAL A 209 -5.16 17.06 0.23
CA VAL A 209 -6.35 16.95 1.07
C VAL A 209 -6.26 15.66 1.86
N ARG A 210 -6.14 15.76 3.18
CA ARG A 210 -6.12 14.60 4.08
C ARG A 210 -7.39 14.55 4.92
N ARG A 211 -7.94 13.35 5.08
CA ARG A 211 -9.04 13.05 6.00
C ARG A 211 -8.65 11.82 6.81
N THR A 212 -8.54 11.99 8.11
CA THR A 212 -8.29 10.88 9.01
C THR A 212 -9.60 10.12 9.28
N ARG A 213 -9.48 8.85 9.64
CA ARG A 213 -10.61 8.04 10.08
C ARG A 213 -11.28 8.67 11.30
N GLN A 214 -10.48 9.11 12.28
CA GLN A 214 -10.98 9.76 13.49
C GLN A 214 -11.81 11.01 13.18
N TYR A 215 -11.37 11.83 12.22
CA TYR A 215 -12.18 12.98 11.77
C TYR A 215 -13.57 12.57 11.29
N LEU A 216 -13.69 11.44 10.57
CA LEU A 216 -14.99 10.94 10.09
C LEU A 216 -15.83 10.30 11.21
N GLU A 217 -15.19 9.73 12.22
CA GLU A 217 -15.86 9.16 13.40
C GLU A 217 -16.34 10.26 14.36
N ASP A 218 -15.62 11.36 14.47
CA ASP A 218 -15.95 12.49 15.37
C ASP A 218 -16.91 13.51 14.74
N THR A 219 -16.96 13.57 13.39
CA THR A 219 -17.79 14.54 12.69
C THR A 219 -19.20 14.02 12.48
N ILE A 220 -20.19 14.75 12.98
CA ILE A 220 -21.61 14.40 12.86
C ILE A 220 -22.15 14.87 11.50
N ASP A 221 -22.80 13.96 10.77
CA ASP A 221 -23.55 14.28 9.56
C ASP A 221 -24.79 15.11 9.94
N PRO A 222 -24.89 16.36 9.50
CA PRO A 222 -26.01 17.22 9.86
C PRO A 222 -27.37 16.72 9.32
N THR A 223 -27.36 15.80 8.35
CA THR A 223 -28.56 15.25 7.73
C THR A 223 -29.15 14.09 8.55
N THR A 224 -28.27 13.22 9.07
CA THR A 224 -28.66 12.02 9.80
C THR A 224 -28.55 12.18 11.32
N GLY A 225 -27.75 13.13 11.81
CA GLY A 225 -27.46 13.32 13.22
C GLY A 225 -26.51 12.26 13.80
N GLU A 226 -25.91 11.43 12.94
CA GLU A 226 -24.96 10.37 13.31
C GLU A 226 -23.56 10.70 12.78
N PRO A 227 -22.49 10.09 13.32
CA PRO A 227 -21.16 10.22 12.76
C PRO A 227 -21.11 9.79 11.29
N TYR A 228 -20.28 10.47 10.46
CA TYR A 228 -20.07 10.05 9.06
C TYR A 228 -19.54 8.64 8.96
N LEU A 229 -18.78 8.20 9.95
CA LEU A 229 -18.28 6.84 10.06
C LEU A 229 -18.59 6.30 11.46
N LYS A 230 -19.36 5.20 11.50
CA LYS A 230 -19.58 4.48 12.75
C LYS A 230 -18.26 3.85 13.21
N PRO A 231 -17.79 4.10 14.45
CA PRO A 231 -16.58 3.47 14.95
C PRO A 231 -16.77 1.95 15.06
N VAL A 232 -15.82 1.20 14.52
CA VAL A 232 -15.78 -0.26 14.65
C VAL A 232 -14.55 -0.60 15.48
N ARG A 233 -14.76 -1.19 16.65
CA ARG A 233 -13.68 -1.62 17.53
C ARG A 233 -12.97 -2.82 16.94
N VAL A 234 -11.64 -2.83 16.99
CA VAL A 234 -10.82 -3.95 16.57
C VAL A 234 -10.16 -4.57 17.80
N ARG A 235 -10.33 -5.88 17.96
CA ARG A 235 -9.56 -6.65 18.94
C ARG A 235 -8.52 -7.47 18.21
N LEU A 236 -7.27 -7.30 18.64
CA LEU A 236 -6.12 -8.02 18.10
C LEU A 236 -5.81 -9.22 18.97
N PHE A 237 -5.49 -10.34 18.33
CA PHE A 237 -5.04 -11.60 18.92
C PHE A 237 -3.76 -12.03 18.23
N GLY A 238 -2.92 -12.77 18.93
CA GLY A 238 -1.63 -13.18 18.41
C GLY A 238 -0.58 -12.06 18.46
N GLU A 239 -0.81 -10.98 19.22
CA GLU A 239 0.15 -9.88 19.37
C GLU A 239 1.15 -10.14 20.51
N GLY A 240 0.71 -10.77 21.59
CA GLY A 240 1.56 -11.12 22.73
C GLY A 240 2.62 -12.18 22.38
N GLU A 241 3.75 -12.14 23.08
CA GLU A 241 4.81 -13.15 22.93
C GLU A 241 4.30 -14.56 23.29
N ASP A 242 3.42 -14.65 24.29
CA ASP A 242 2.83 -15.90 24.74
C ASP A 242 1.80 -16.46 23.76
N GLU A 243 1.23 -15.62 22.90
CA GLU A 243 0.24 -15.99 21.90
C GLU A 243 0.87 -16.54 20.61
N ALA A 244 2.19 -16.43 20.45
CA ALA A 244 2.90 -17.03 19.32
C ALA A 244 2.82 -18.56 19.38
N VAL A 245 2.51 -19.20 18.25
CA VAL A 245 2.33 -20.64 18.12
C VAL A 245 3.64 -21.37 18.43
N PRO A 246 3.69 -22.30 19.40
CA PRO A 246 4.91 -23.02 19.74
C PRO A 246 5.44 -23.84 18.56
N LEU A 247 6.76 -23.85 18.37
CA LEU A 247 7.44 -24.73 17.43
C LEU A 247 7.73 -26.09 18.10
N PRO A 248 7.12 -27.19 17.66
CA PRO A 248 7.52 -28.53 18.10
C PRO A 248 8.98 -28.83 17.70
N PRO A 249 9.69 -29.75 18.39
CA PRO A 249 11.11 -30.00 18.13
C PRO A 249 11.46 -30.34 16.67
N TYR A 250 10.61 -31.10 15.97
CA TYR A 250 10.81 -31.44 14.57
C TYR A 250 10.70 -30.21 13.65
N LEU A 251 9.77 -29.31 13.94
CA LEU A 251 9.59 -28.09 13.18
C LEU A 251 10.70 -27.09 13.47
N GLN A 252 11.21 -27.06 14.70
CA GLN A 252 12.40 -26.28 15.06
C GLN A 252 13.61 -26.76 14.27
N ASP A 253 13.85 -28.10 14.17
CA ASP A 253 14.95 -28.67 13.38
C ASP A 253 14.83 -28.33 11.89
N ALA A 254 13.61 -28.38 11.34
CA ALA A 254 13.35 -27.98 9.96
C ALA A 254 13.62 -26.48 9.74
N TYR A 255 13.20 -25.66 10.70
CA TYR A 255 13.38 -24.20 10.62
C TYR A 255 14.88 -23.81 10.69
N ASP A 256 15.64 -24.44 11.61
CA ASP A 256 17.08 -24.23 11.73
C ASP A 256 17.82 -24.63 10.44
N ALA A 257 17.44 -25.76 9.85
CA ALA A 257 18.00 -26.23 8.58
C ALA A 257 17.70 -25.26 7.41
N ALA A 258 16.46 -24.75 7.37
CA ALA A 258 16.06 -23.77 6.35
C ALA A 258 16.79 -22.43 6.53
N GLN A 259 16.97 -21.98 7.77
CA GLN A 259 17.72 -20.75 8.08
C GLN A 259 19.19 -20.88 7.68
N GLU A 260 19.82 -22.03 7.98
CA GLU A 260 21.21 -22.30 7.57
C GLU A 260 21.33 -22.38 6.05
N PHE A 261 20.37 -23.00 5.35
CA PHE A 261 20.31 -22.98 3.89
C PHE A 261 20.28 -21.55 3.34
N CYS A 262 19.38 -20.70 3.87
CA CYS A 262 19.27 -19.30 3.46
C CYS A 262 20.58 -18.53 3.72
N ARG A 263 21.26 -18.80 4.85
CA ARG A 263 22.55 -18.20 5.18
C ARG A 263 23.66 -18.62 4.22
N LEU A 264 23.74 -19.89 3.84
CA LEU A 264 24.69 -20.40 2.88
C LEU A 264 24.47 -19.80 1.49
N LEU A 265 23.22 -19.80 1.03
CA LEU A 265 22.82 -19.20 -0.25
C LEU A 265 23.12 -17.70 -0.26
N GLY A 266 22.85 -16.98 0.84
CA GLY A 266 23.12 -15.56 0.99
C GLY A 266 24.59 -15.17 0.84
N LYS A 267 25.52 -16.03 1.26
CA LYS A 267 26.96 -15.81 1.10
C LYS A 267 27.44 -15.96 -0.35
N ARG A 268 26.75 -16.79 -1.12
CA ARG A 268 27.17 -17.15 -2.48
C ARG A 268 26.55 -16.27 -3.56
N VAL A 269 25.29 -15.90 -3.36
CA VAL A 269 24.52 -15.14 -4.35
C VAL A 269 24.41 -13.69 -3.89
N GLN A 270 24.90 -12.75 -4.69
CA GLN A 270 24.73 -11.31 -4.45
C GLN A 270 23.45 -10.83 -5.16
N GLY A 271 22.63 -10.03 -4.47
CA GLY A 271 21.30 -9.64 -4.94
C GLY A 271 20.26 -10.71 -4.66
N ALA A 272 19.04 -10.54 -5.12
CA ALA A 272 17.94 -11.51 -4.99
C ALA A 272 17.58 -11.88 -3.53
N GLY A 273 17.46 -10.87 -2.65
CA GLY A 273 17.12 -11.06 -1.23
C GLY A 273 15.85 -11.88 -1.03
N PHE A 274 14.84 -11.69 -1.89
CA PHE A 274 13.60 -12.47 -1.91
C PHE A 274 13.84 -13.97 -2.07
N LEU A 275 14.69 -14.38 -3.04
CA LEU A 275 14.95 -15.80 -3.30
C LEU A 275 15.71 -16.46 -2.16
N LYS A 276 16.61 -15.72 -1.51
CA LYS A 276 17.36 -16.19 -0.35
C LYS A 276 16.47 -16.53 0.85
N THR A 277 15.33 -15.86 0.97
CA THR A 277 14.41 -16.01 2.09
C THR A 277 13.15 -16.81 1.76
N LEU A 278 12.98 -17.21 0.49
CA LEU A 278 11.77 -17.89 0.01
C LEU A 278 11.38 -19.12 0.85
N LEU A 279 12.33 -19.96 1.22
CA LEU A 279 12.06 -21.15 2.00
C LEU A 279 11.53 -20.80 3.40
N LEU A 280 12.14 -19.84 4.08
CA LEU A 280 11.70 -19.37 5.41
C LEU A 280 10.31 -18.76 5.34
N ARG A 281 10.01 -17.97 4.33
CA ARG A 281 8.67 -17.41 4.10
C ARG A 281 7.60 -18.50 3.94
N ARG A 282 7.91 -19.53 3.14
CA ARG A 282 6.98 -20.65 2.90
C ARG A 282 6.77 -21.48 4.15
N MET A 283 7.82 -21.71 4.93
CA MET A 283 7.73 -22.43 6.21
C MET A 283 6.98 -21.62 7.26
N GLY A 284 7.17 -20.30 7.29
CA GLY A 284 6.40 -19.40 8.15
C GLY A 284 4.90 -19.42 7.85
N SER A 285 4.51 -19.68 6.61
CA SER A 285 3.10 -19.79 6.23
C SER A 285 2.48 -21.12 6.72
N SER A 286 3.02 -22.26 6.28
CA SER A 286 2.59 -23.58 6.74
C SER A 286 3.67 -24.64 6.53
N ILE A 287 3.59 -25.73 7.29
CA ILE A 287 4.43 -26.92 7.11
C ILE A 287 4.28 -27.47 5.69
N TYR A 288 3.04 -27.51 5.19
CA TYR A 288 2.73 -27.99 3.84
C TYR A 288 3.45 -27.20 2.74
N ALA A 289 3.38 -25.87 2.82
CA ALA A 289 4.06 -25.01 1.84
C ALA A 289 5.59 -25.10 1.94
N GLY A 290 6.12 -25.17 3.16
CA GLY A 290 7.55 -25.38 3.40
C GLY A 290 8.05 -26.69 2.80
N ARG A 291 7.34 -27.79 3.05
CA ARG A 291 7.66 -29.10 2.50
C ARG A 291 7.66 -29.13 0.97
N ARG A 292 6.58 -28.66 0.33
CA ARG A 292 6.48 -28.59 -1.13
C ARG A 292 7.61 -27.76 -1.75
N THR A 293 7.94 -26.64 -1.13
CA THR A 293 9.02 -25.78 -1.61
C THR A 293 10.37 -26.48 -1.49
N THR A 294 10.63 -27.17 -0.36
CA THR A 294 11.87 -27.91 -0.15
C THR A 294 12.03 -29.08 -1.15
N GLU A 295 10.95 -29.85 -1.38
CA GLU A 295 10.91 -30.92 -2.40
C GLU A 295 11.23 -30.37 -3.78
N LYS A 296 10.62 -29.24 -4.14
CA LYS A 296 10.84 -28.59 -5.43
C LYS A 296 12.26 -28.05 -5.57
N MET A 297 12.81 -27.40 -4.54
CA MET A 297 14.20 -26.95 -4.53
C MET A 297 15.17 -28.08 -4.71
N LEU A 298 14.93 -29.26 -4.11
CA LEU A 298 15.80 -30.43 -4.27
C LEU A 298 15.72 -31.07 -5.66
N SER A 299 14.54 -31.05 -6.29
CA SER A 299 14.28 -31.72 -7.58
C SER A 299 14.57 -30.86 -8.80
N THR A 300 14.26 -29.55 -8.74
CA THR A 300 14.23 -28.66 -9.94
C THR A 300 15.13 -27.44 -9.85
N TRP A 301 16.04 -27.40 -8.86
CA TRP A 301 16.97 -26.28 -8.72
C TRP A 301 17.81 -26.09 -10.00
N GLY A 302 17.73 -24.90 -10.61
CA GLY A 302 18.47 -24.57 -11.82
C GLY A 302 17.74 -24.86 -13.14
N SER A 303 16.57 -25.51 -13.14
CA SER A 303 15.80 -25.76 -14.38
C SER A 303 14.95 -24.56 -14.84
N GLY A 304 14.91 -23.47 -14.09
CA GLY A 304 14.02 -22.32 -14.36
C GLY A 304 12.58 -22.55 -13.89
N ASP A 305 12.16 -23.80 -13.66
CA ASP A 305 10.79 -24.17 -13.24
C ASP A 305 10.49 -23.84 -11.78
N LEU A 306 11.52 -23.61 -10.95
CA LEU A 306 11.35 -23.16 -9.56
C LEU A 306 10.54 -21.87 -9.46
N PHE A 307 10.61 -21.05 -10.49
CA PHE A 307 9.98 -19.73 -10.59
C PHE A 307 8.76 -19.73 -11.53
N ALA A 308 8.50 -20.87 -12.21
CA ALA A 308 7.41 -21.00 -13.18
C ALA A 308 6.03 -21.20 -12.53
N GLU A 309 5.93 -21.42 -11.21
CA GLU A 309 4.63 -21.46 -10.50
C GLU A 309 3.92 -20.09 -10.40
N ARG A 310 4.42 -19.09 -11.10
CA ARG A 310 3.68 -17.86 -11.41
C ARG A 310 2.54 -18.07 -12.43
N GLY A 311 2.21 -19.30 -12.78
CA GLY A 311 1.24 -19.55 -13.84
C GLY A 311 0.63 -20.93 -13.81
N VAL A 312 -0.30 -21.18 -12.90
CA VAL A 312 -1.41 -22.08 -13.24
C VAL A 312 -2.44 -21.23 -13.97
N GLY A 313 -2.34 -21.23 -15.31
CA GLY A 313 -3.27 -20.57 -16.20
C GLY A 313 -2.61 -19.39 -16.95
N LYS A 314 -2.05 -19.66 -18.12
CA LYS A 314 -1.94 -18.67 -19.19
C LYS A 314 -3.35 -18.27 -19.61
N THR A 315 -3.95 -17.33 -18.91
CA THR A 315 -5.05 -16.51 -19.41
C THR A 315 -4.96 -15.14 -18.74
N ASP A 316 -4.86 -14.14 -19.60
CA ASP A 316 -4.99 -12.72 -19.37
C ASP A 316 -5.82 -12.36 -18.13
N GLU A 317 -5.15 -12.12 -17.02
CA GLU A 317 -5.54 -11.14 -16.02
C GLU A 317 -4.38 -11.07 -15.03
N SER A 318 -3.77 -9.91 -14.96
CA SER A 318 -2.67 -9.53 -14.11
C SER A 318 -2.82 -10.12 -12.69
N VAL A 319 -2.04 -11.14 -12.38
CA VAL A 319 -1.58 -11.31 -11.01
C VAL A 319 -0.78 -10.04 -10.75
N ASP A 320 -1.28 -9.17 -9.90
CA ASP A 320 -0.49 -8.08 -9.33
C ASP A 320 0.68 -8.73 -8.57
N VAL A 321 1.74 -8.98 -9.32
CA VAL A 321 3.05 -9.20 -8.76
C VAL A 321 3.43 -7.82 -8.27
N ASP A 322 3.56 -7.65 -6.97
CA ASP A 322 4.16 -6.42 -6.44
C ASP A 322 5.43 -6.15 -7.22
N ASP A 323 5.48 -4.97 -7.81
CA ASP A 323 6.64 -4.53 -8.59
C ASP A 323 7.90 -4.42 -7.74
N ASP A 324 7.78 -4.39 -6.41
CA ASP A 324 8.88 -4.47 -5.45
C ASP A 324 9.47 -5.89 -5.34
N GLU A 325 8.75 -6.95 -5.71
CA GLU A 325 9.30 -8.32 -5.81
C GLU A 325 10.01 -8.61 -7.14
N THR A 326 9.88 -7.74 -8.13
CA THR A 326 10.69 -7.76 -9.36
C THR A 326 11.95 -6.90 -9.17
N GLU A 327 12.91 -7.36 -8.37
CA GLU A 327 14.29 -6.99 -8.66
C GLU A 327 14.53 -7.28 -10.15
N PRO A 328 15.13 -6.33 -10.91
CA PRO A 328 15.41 -6.57 -12.31
C PRO A 328 16.15 -7.91 -12.42
N ARG A 329 15.65 -8.81 -13.27
CA ARG A 329 16.26 -10.11 -13.52
C ARG A 329 17.75 -9.89 -13.79
N ASN A 330 18.55 -10.08 -12.77
CA ASN A 330 19.99 -9.98 -12.89
C ASN A 330 20.45 -11.31 -13.46
N THR A 331 20.67 -11.36 -14.77
CA THR A 331 21.15 -12.55 -15.49
C THR A 331 22.43 -13.13 -14.89
N ALA A 332 23.22 -12.32 -14.18
CA ALA A 332 24.38 -12.77 -13.43
C ALA A 332 23.99 -13.60 -12.18
N ALA A 333 22.96 -13.17 -11.43
CA ALA A 333 22.46 -13.94 -10.29
C ALA A 333 21.85 -15.28 -10.72
N GLU A 334 21.22 -15.36 -11.91
CA GLU A 334 20.70 -16.62 -12.46
C GLU A 334 21.82 -17.62 -12.80
N SER A 335 23.01 -17.15 -13.21
CA SER A 335 24.15 -18.03 -13.48
C SER A 335 24.74 -18.63 -12.20
N ASP A 336 24.80 -17.86 -11.14
CA ASP A 336 25.33 -18.29 -9.83
C ASP A 336 24.36 -19.23 -9.08
N MET A 337 23.10 -19.20 -9.45
CA MET A 337 22.04 -20.05 -8.88
C MET A 337 21.90 -21.42 -9.56
N LYS A 338 22.65 -21.72 -10.62
CA LYS A 338 22.43 -22.93 -11.44
C LYS A 338 22.57 -24.25 -10.72
N ASN A 339 23.37 -24.34 -9.64
CA ASN A 339 23.59 -25.59 -8.93
C ASN A 339 23.56 -25.39 -7.40
N LEU A 340 22.96 -26.30 -6.68
CA LEU A 340 23.09 -26.40 -5.22
C LEU A 340 24.48 -26.90 -4.86
N THR A 341 25.11 -26.30 -3.87
CA THR A 341 26.30 -26.86 -3.24
C THR A 341 25.96 -28.12 -2.45
N SER A 342 26.96 -28.93 -2.11
CA SER A 342 26.73 -30.10 -1.26
C SER A 342 26.20 -29.76 0.13
N GLU A 343 26.64 -28.64 0.69
CA GLU A 343 26.20 -28.13 1.98
C GLU A 343 24.74 -27.64 1.92
N GLU A 344 24.38 -26.83 0.90
CA GLU A 344 23.01 -26.37 0.66
C GLU A 344 22.05 -27.56 0.48
N ARG A 345 22.43 -28.56 -0.32
CA ARG A 345 21.66 -29.79 -0.50
C ARG A 345 21.48 -30.57 0.79
N THR A 346 22.53 -30.63 1.63
CA THR A 346 22.48 -31.30 2.93
C THR A 346 21.44 -30.63 3.84
N GLN A 347 21.43 -29.29 3.90
CA GLN A 347 20.46 -28.57 4.73
C GLN A 347 19.04 -28.71 4.20
N LEU A 348 18.81 -28.63 2.88
CA LEU A 348 17.49 -28.89 2.31
C LEU A 348 17.01 -30.33 2.59
N THR A 349 17.91 -31.33 2.51
CA THR A 349 17.56 -32.72 2.82
C THR A 349 17.23 -32.90 4.30
N ARG A 350 17.96 -32.23 5.21
CA ARG A 350 17.65 -32.21 6.65
C ARG A 350 16.29 -31.57 6.91
N CYS A 351 16.02 -30.42 6.29
CA CYS A 351 14.74 -29.74 6.38
C CYS A 351 13.59 -30.65 5.92
N LEU A 352 13.71 -31.28 4.74
CA LEU A 352 12.67 -32.18 4.22
C LEU A 352 12.42 -33.35 5.16
N LYS A 353 13.48 -34.03 5.61
CA LYS A 353 13.35 -35.16 6.56
C LYS A 353 12.65 -34.77 7.85
N ALA A 354 12.97 -33.60 8.41
CA ALA A 354 12.33 -33.11 9.62
C ALA A 354 10.83 -32.82 9.38
N LEU A 355 10.47 -32.28 8.21
CA LEU A 355 9.07 -32.05 7.85
C LEU A 355 8.29 -33.33 7.51
N GLU A 356 8.95 -34.38 7.02
CA GLU A 356 8.34 -35.69 6.74
C GLU A 356 8.00 -36.48 8.01
N VAL A 357 8.77 -36.32 9.07
CA VAL A 357 8.51 -36.97 10.38
C VAL A 357 7.21 -36.46 11.00
N SER A 358 6.81 -35.22 10.65
CA SER A 358 5.58 -34.64 11.14
C SER A 358 4.37 -35.15 10.36
N GLN A 359 3.89 -36.34 10.68
CA GLN A 359 2.54 -36.78 10.28
C GLN A 359 1.45 -36.07 11.10
N ASP A 360 1.85 -35.35 12.15
CA ASP A 360 0.97 -34.56 12.98
C ASP A 360 0.61 -33.25 12.34
N ARG A 361 -0.52 -32.71 12.73
CA ARG A 361 -1.11 -31.53 12.15
C ARG A 361 -0.26 -30.30 12.45
N ASP A 362 -0.16 -29.41 11.46
CA ASP A 362 0.45 -28.10 11.61
C ASP A 362 -0.12 -27.37 12.87
N PRO A 363 0.71 -26.91 13.80
CA PRO A 363 0.23 -26.22 15.00
C PRO A 363 -0.66 -24.99 14.69
N LYS A 364 -0.40 -24.28 13.60
CA LYS A 364 -1.28 -23.20 13.13
C LYS A 364 -2.65 -23.69 12.72
N PHE A 365 -2.73 -24.90 12.13
CA PHE A 365 -4.02 -25.52 11.80
C PHE A 365 -4.85 -25.77 13.05
N GLN A 366 -4.25 -26.27 14.14
CA GLN A 366 -4.94 -26.48 15.41
C GLN A 366 -5.44 -25.16 15.99
N GLN A 367 -4.61 -24.12 15.92
CA GLN A 367 -4.99 -22.79 16.40
C GLN A 367 -6.15 -22.18 15.58
N VAL A 368 -6.15 -22.38 14.25
CA VAL A 368 -7.28 -21.97 13.39
C VAL A 368 -8.57 -22.69 13.80
N LEU A 369 -8.51 -24.01 14.05
CA LEU A 369 -9.66 -24.76 14.53
C LEU A 369 -10.18 -24.25 15.87
N ASP A 370 -9.28 -23.94 16.79
CA ASP A 370 -9.62 -23.40 18.10
C ASP A 370 -10.41 -22.11 17.98
N TYR A 371 -9.94 -21.16 17.19
CA TYR A 371 -10.68 -19.92 16.92
C TYR A 371 -12.03 -20.16 16.24
N LEU A 372 -12.07 -21.02 15.21
CA LEU A 372 -13.32 -21.27 14.47
C LEU A 372 -14.39 -21.94 15.32
N VAL A 373 -13.99 -22.90 16.18
CA VAL A 373 -14.92 -23.75 16.95
C VAL A 373 -15.11 -23.21 18.37
N ASN A 374 -14.03 -23.11 19.16
CA ASN A 374 -14.10 -22.81 20.59
C ASN A 374 -14.40 -21.33 20.84
N GLU A 375 -13.77 -20.43 20.07
CA GLU A 375 -14.04 -18.99 20.11
C GLU A 375 -15.26 -18.57 19.25
N ASN A 376 -15.90 -19.54 18.59
CA ASN A 376 -17.12 -19.34 17.80
C ASN A 376 -16.97 -18.34 16.63
N TRP A 377 -15.77 -18.21 16.05
CA TRP A 377 -15.52 -17.27 14.96
C TRP A 377 -16.22 -17.66 13.66
N LEU A 378 -16.46 -18.97 13.44
CA LEU A 378 -17.24 -19.44 12.29
C LEU A 378 -18.66 -18.86 12.29
N ALA A 379 -19.31 -18.74 13.44
CA ALA A 379 -20.65 -18.19 13.53
C ALA A 379 -20.71 -16.68 13.26
N GLN A 380 -19.64 -15.97 13.59
CA GLN A 380 -19.50 -14.53 13.30
C GLN A 380 -19.11 -14.25 11.83
N GLY A 381 -18.73 -15.29 11.11
CA GLY A 381 -18.14 -15.22 9.79
C GLY A 381 -16.65 -14.87 9.83
N CYS A 382 -15.85 -15.72 9.19
CA CYS A 382 -14.39 -15.63 9.24
C CYS A 382 -13.77 -15.56 7.84
N ILE A 383 -12.79 -14.67 7.67
CA ILE A 383 -11.86 -14.74 6.54
C ILE A 383 -10.48 -15.13 7.03
N ILE A 384 -9.84 -16.06 6.31
CA ILE A 384 -8.47 -16.49 6.56
C ILE A 384 -7.60 -16.11 5.37
N PHE A 385 -6.56 -15.33 5.62
CA PHE A 385 -5.60 -14.92 4.61
C PHE A 385 -4.29 -15.68 4.70
N SER A 386 -3.74 -16.04 3.54
CA SER A 386 -2.36 -16.47 3.37
C SER A 386 -1.74 -15.81 2.15
N GLN A 387 -0.44 -15.53 2.18
CA GLN A 387 0.31 -15.07 1.01
C GLN A 387 0.38 -16.14 -0.08
N TYR A 388 0.26 -17.43 0.32
CA TYR A 388 0.56 -18.56 -0.55
C TYR A 388 -0.69 -19.39 -0.84
N PHE A 389 -0.97 -19.57 -2.11
CA PHE A 389 -2.08 -20.40 -2.56
C PHE A 389 -2.02 -21.83 -2.01
N ASP A 390 -0.82 -22.42 -1.96
CA ASP A 390 -0.63 -23.78 -1.44
C ASP A 390 -1.10 -23.91 0.01
N SER A 391 -0.76 -22.95 0.88
CA SER A 391 -1.20 -22.93 2.28
C SER A 391 -2.70 -22.72 2.40
N ALA A 392 -3.24 -21.76 1.62
CA ALA A 392 -4.67 -21.46 1.60
C ALA A 392 -5.47 -22.67 1.11
N TRP A 393 -5.03 -23.32 0.03
CA TRP A 393 -5.68 -24.51 -0.52
C TRP A 393 -5.65 -25.69 0.44
N TRP A 394 -4.48 -26.01 0.97
CA TRP A 394 -4.31 -27.08 1.94
C TRP A 394 -5.23 -26.88 3.17
N LEU A 395 -5.26 -25.66 3.71
CA LEU A 395 -6.13 -25.34 4.84
C LEU A 395 -7.60 -25.51 4.48
N ALA A 396 -8.03 -24.99 3.33
CA ALA A 396 -9.41 -25.08 2.87
C ALA A 396 -9.85 -26.53 2.65
N GLU A 397 -9.00 -27.34 2.01
CA GLU A 397 -9.28 -28.76 1.75
C GLU A 397 -9.38 -29.56 3.04
N SER A 398 -8.42 -29.37 3.97
CA SER A 398 -8.40 -30.07 5.26
C SER A 398 -9.61 -29.69 6.13
N LEU A 399 -9.95 -28.41 6.22
CA LEU A 399 -11.13 -27.95 6.96
C LEU A 399 -12.43 -28.51 6.35
N SER A 400 -12.56 -28.45 5.02
CA SER A 400 -13.77 -28.91 4.31
C SER A 400 -13.97 -30.43 4.39
N ARG A 401 -12.87 -31.20 4.41
CA ARG A 401 -12.96 -32.68 4.41
C ARG A 401 -13.15 -33.24 5.82
N GLU A 402 -12.41 -32.69 6.79
CA GLU A 402 -12.26 -33.35 8.09
C GLU A 402 -13.10 -32.73 9.20
N HIS A 403 -13.38 -31.41 9.12
CA HIS A 403 -14.00 -30.68 10.23
C HIS A 403 -15.34 -30.02 9.89
N PHE A 404 -15.49 -29.52 8.69
CA PHE A 404 -16.69 -28.80 8.25
C PHE A 404 -17.22 -29.33 6.90
N PRO A 405 -17.58 -30.64 6.81
CA PRO A 405 -18.00 -31.26 5.52
C PRO A 405 -19.30 -30.67 4.96
N GLU A 406 -20.15 -30.12 5.83
CA GLU A 406 -21.44 -29.54 5.44
C GLU A 406 -21.37 -28.00 5.27
N GLU A 407 -20.27 -27.38 5.65
CA GLU A 407 -20.09 -25.92 5.54
C GLU A 407 -19.46 -25.56 4.20
N PRO A 408 -20.08 -24.69 3.41
CA PRO A 408 -19.46 -24.19 2.18
C PRO A 408 -18.30 -23.26 2.50
N ILE A 409 -17.09 -23.64 2.13
CA ILE A 409 -15.88 -22.84 2.29
C ILE A 409 -15.58 -22.13 0.97
N GLY A 410 -15.61 -20.80 0.97
CA GLY A 410 -15.22 -20.00 -0.17
C GLY A 410 -13.70 -19.97 -0.32
N MET A 411 -13.19 -20.32 -1.51
CA MET A 411 -11.80 -20.13 -1.89
C MET A 411 -11.70 -18.93 -2.82
N TYR A 412 -10.98 -17.89 -2.42
CA TYR A 412 -10.83 -16.67 -3.19
C TYR A 412 -9.36 -16.43 -3.52
N ALA A 413 -9.00 -16.68 -4.77
CA ALA A 413 -7.62 -16.60 -5.25
C ALA A 413 -7.53 -15.97 -6.65
N GLY A 414 -6.33 -15.81 -7.17
CA GLY A 414 -6.10 -15.31 -8.53
C GLY A 414 -6.59 -16.26 -9.64
N GLY A 415 -7.00 -15.72 -10.78
CA GLY A 415 -7.37 -16.49 -11.96
C GLY A 415 -8.52 -17.49 -11.75
N ALA A 416 -8.41 -18.68 -12.33
CA ALA A 416 -9.40 -19.75 -12.30
C ALA A 416 -9.39 -20.58 -10.97
N SER A 417 -8.60 -20.16 -9.98
CA SER A 417 -8.44 -20.89 -8.72
C SER A 417 -9.47 -20.52 -7.65
N SER A 418 -10.45 -19.68 -7.99
CA SER A 418 -11.57 -19.32 -7.12
C SER A 418 -12.73 -20.31 -7.23
N GLY A 419 -13.38 -20.62 -6.12
CA GLY A 419 -14.49 -21.56 -6.09
C GLY A 419 -15.01 -21.83 -4.67
N ILE A 420 -15.78 -22.90 -4.53
CA ILE A 420 -16.36 -23.31 -3.26
C ILE A 420 -15.97 -24.78 -2.99
N LEU A 421 -15.50 -25.04 -1.78
CA LEU A 421 -15.27 -26.40 -1.28
C LEU A 421 -16.45 -26.81 -0.40
N LEU A 422 -16.93 -28.03 -0.62
CA LEU A 422 -17.96 -28.67 0.21
C LEU A 422 -17.64 -30.18 0.32
N GLY A 423 -17.45 -30.69 1.53
CA GLY A 423 -17.09 -32.08 1.77
C GLY A 423 -15.80 -32.49 1.04
N GLY A 424 -14.81 -31.59 0.94
CA GLY A 424 -13.56 -31.81 0.23
C GLY A 424 -13.67 -31.77 -1.30
N ARG A 425 -14.86 -31.45 -1.86
CA ARG A 425 -15.06 -31.32 -3.31
C ARG A 425 -15.02 -29.85 -3.71
N PHE A 426 -14.14 -29.52 -4.62
CA PHE A 426 -14.01 -28.16 -5.16
C PHE A 426 -14.91 -27.97 -6.39
N LYS A 427 -15.63 -26.85 -6.40
CA LYS A 427 -16.40 -26.39 -7.54
C LYS A 427 -15.95 -24.97 -7.88
N ALA A 428 -15.32 -24.81 -9.04
CA ALA A 428 -14.93 -23.49 -9.53
C ALA A 428 -16.16 -22.58 -9.74
N CYS A 429 -16.07 -21.34 -9.33
CA CYS A 429 -17.08 -20.31 -9.62
C CYS A 429 -16.42 -18.91 -9.68
N ALA A 430 -17.13 -17.98 -10.31
CA ALA A 430 -16.64 -16.62 -10.47
C ALA A 430 -16.48 -15.92 -9.11
N ARG A 431 -15.50 -15.03 -9.03
CA ARG A 431 -15.24 -14.24 -7.81
C ARG A 431 -16.46 -13.44 -7.37
N ASP A 432 -17.20 -12.87 -8.31
CA ASP A 432 -18.40 -12.07 -8.00
C ASP A 432 -19.54 -12.92 -7.40
N ASP A 433 -19.65 -14.20 -7.81
CA ASP A 433 -20.59 -15.13 -7.21
C ASP A 433 -20.21 -15.44 -5.75
N ILE A 434 -18.91 -15.61 -5.45
CA ILE A 434 -18.44 -15.81 -4.08
C ILE A 434 -18.76 -14.57 -3.24
N LYS A 435 -18.47 -13.36 -3.76
CA LYS A 435 -18.81 -12.09 -3.08
C LYS A 435 -20.30 -12.00 -2.76
N ALA A 436 -21.16 -12.33 -3.74
CA ALA A 436 -22.61 -12.32 -3.54
C ALA A 436 -23.02 -13.30 -2.45
N LYS A 437 -22.48 -14.52 -2.43
CA LYS A 437 -22.78 -15.53 -1.43
C LYS A 437 -22.31 -15.15 -0.03
N VAL A 438 -21.13 -14.56 0.11
CA VAL A 438 -20.66 -14.01 1.40
C VAL A 438 -21.59 -12.88 1.86
N LYS A 439 -21.94 -11.96 0.96
CA LYS A 439 -22.87 -10.87 1.26
C LYS A 439 -24.25 -11.35 1.72
N HIS A 440 -24.77 -12.43 1.15
CA HIS A 440 -26.05 -13.03 1.55
C HIS A 440 -25.93 -13.95 2.77
N GLY A 441 -24.72 -14.25 3.25
CA GLY A 441 -24.49 -15.13 4.41
C GLY A 441 -24.55 -16.62 4.08
N GLU A 442 -24.50 -16.98 2.79
CA GLU A 442 -24.44 -18.38 2.35
C GLU A 442 -23.03 -18.98 2.56
N ILE A 443 -22.00 -18.14 2.60
CA ILE A 443 -20.61 -18.50 2.91
C ILE A 443 -20.19 -17.71 4.14
N ARG A 444 -19.89 -18.41 5.21
CA ARG A 444 -19.41 -17.85 6.48
C ARG A 444 -17.90 -18.00 6.66
N LEU A 445 -17.29 -18.97 5.97
CA LEU A 445 -15.85 -19.18 5.98
C LEU A 445 -15.28 -18.91 4.60
N LEU A 446 -14.42 -17.89 4.51
CA LEU A 446 -13.71 -17.51 3.28
C LEU A 446 -12.21 -17.69 3.51
N ILE A 447 -11.53 -18.35 2.59
CA ILE A 447 -10.07 -18.50 2.62
C ILE A 447 -9.53 -17.87 1.34
N GLY A 448 -8.56 -16.98 1.47
CA GLY A 448 -8.07 -16.23 0.33
C GLY A 448 -6.56 -15.96 0.37
N THR A 449 -6.04 -15.66 -0.82
CA THR A 449 -4.68 -15.12 -0.94
C THR A 449 -4.72 -13.58 -0.92
N ASP A 450 -3.56 -12.93 -0.92
CA ASP A 450 -3.48 -11.46 -0.97
C ASP A 450 -4.16 -10.87 -2.21
N ALA A 451 -4.26 -11.62 -3.31
CA ALA A 451 -5.13 -11.25 -4.44
C ALA A 451 -6.61 -11.05 -4.04
N ALA A 452 -7.04 -11.66 -2.92
CA ALA A 452 -8.35 -11.44 -2.33
C ALA A 452 -8.40 -10.16 -1.47
N SER A 453 -7.28 -9.63 -1.06
CA SER A 453 -7.25 -8.37 -0.30
C SER A 453 -7.65 -7.17 -1.14
N GLU A 454 -7.70 -7.27 -2.46
CA GLU A 454 -8.12 -6.20 -3.35
C GLU A 454 -9.58 -6.37 -3.80
N GLY A 455 -10.37 -5.30 -3.71
CA GLY A 455 -11.75 -5.26 -4.21
C GLY A 455 -12.80 -6.08 -3.47
N LEU A 456 -12.47 -6.78 -2.37
CA LEU A 456 -13.45 -7.45 -1.52
C LEU A 456 -14.09 -6.50 -0.52
N ASN A 457 -15.40 -6.57 -0.43
CA ASN A 457 -16.18 -5.92 0.61
C ASN A 457 -16.80 -7.01 1.51
N LEU A 458 -16.22 -7.17 2.70
CA LEU A 458 -16.52 -8.25 3.63
C LEU A 458 -17.19 -7.77 4.92
N GLN A 459 -18.03 -6.74 4.81
CA GLN A 459 -18.72 -6.09 5.95
C GLN A 459 -19.57 -7.03 6.79
N ARG A 460 -19.84 -8.26 6.32
CA ARG A 460 -20.60 -9.27 7.05
C ARG A 460 -19.74 -10.23 7.85
N LEU A 461 -18.45 -10.31 7.55
CA LEU A 461 -17.51 -11.15 8.30
C LEU A 461 -16.96 -10.36 9.48
N GLY A 462 -17.12 -10.89 10.69
CA GLY A 462 -16.69 -10.24 11.94
C GLY A 462 -15.27 -10.61 12.36
N THR A 463 -14.68 -11.63 11.74
CA THR A 463 -13.37 -12.15 12.17
C THR A 463 -12.41 -12.36 11.02
N LEU A 464 -11.12 -12.19 11.28
CA LEU A 464 -10.03 -12.35 10.33
C LEU A 464 -8.86 -13.09 10.97
N ILE A 465 -8.34 -14.10 10.28
CA ILE A 465 -7.11 -14.78 10.66
C ILE A 465 -6.06 -14.57 9.58
N ASN A 466 -4.92 -14.03 9.94
CA ASN A 466 -3.72 -14.05 9.12
C ASN A 466 -2.97 -15.36 9.44
N LEU A 467 -3.04 -16.34 8.53
CA LEU A 467 -2.34 -17.62 8.67
C LEU A 467 -0.82 -17.42 8.65
N ASP A 468 -0.40 -16.43 7.88
CA ASP A 468 0.97 -15.93 7.81
C ASP A 468 0.98 -14.40 7.84
N LEU A 469 2.06 -13.84 8.36
CA LEU A 469 2.29 -12.41 8.33
C LEU A 469 2.96 -12.03 7.00
N PRO A 470 2.35 -11.16 6.21
CA PRO A 470 3.01 -10.66 5.00
C PRO A 470 4.27 -9.89 5.39
N TRP A 471 5.31 -10.07 4.61
CA TRP A 471 6.57 -9.37 4.82
C TRP A 471 6.47 -7.89 4.43
N ASN A 472 5.47 -7.54 3.64
CA ASN A 472 5.05 -6.16 3.48
C ASN A 472 3.94 -5.84 4.50
N PRO A 473 4.24 -5.01 5.53
CA PRO A 473 3.29 -4.72 6.61
C PRO A 473 2.06 -3.94 6.13
N THR A 474 2.13 -3.20 5.03
CA THR A 474 0.98 -2.51 4.42
C THR A 474 -0.14 -3.50 4.08
N ARG A 475 0.20 -4.73 3.71
CA ARG A 475 -0.78 -5.78 3.41
C ARG A 475 -1.57 -6.22 4.64
N LEU A 476 -0.99 -6.22 5.84
CA LEU A 476 -1.73 -6.50 7.08
C LEU A 476 -2.86 -5.49 7.27
N GLU A 477 -2.56 -4.22 7.07
CA GLU A 477 -3.56 -3.16 7.17
C GLU A 477 -4.60 -3.25 6.06
N GLN A 478 -4.19 -3.56 4.84
CA GLN A 478 -5.12 -3.81 3.73
C GLN A 478 -6.04 -4.99 4.03
N ARG A 479 -5.53 -6.09 4.59
CA ARG A 479 -6.35 -7.25 5.03
C ARG A 479 -7.32 -6.84 6.14
N LYS A 480 -6.86 -6.14 7.19
CA LYS A 480 -7.70 -5.62 8.27
C LYS A 480 -8.78 -4.68 7.74
N GLY A 481 -8.43 -3.79 6.81
CA GLY A 481 -9.36 -2.89 6.13
C GLY A 481 -10.46 -3.59 5.32
N ARG A 482 -10.41 -4.91 5.12
CA ARG A 482 -11.50 -5.67 4.46
C ARG A 482 -12.68 -5.93 5.37
N ILE A 483 -12.44 -6.12 6.67
CA ILE A 483 -13.50 -6.30 7.68
C ILE A 483 -13.75 -5.02 8.46
N GLN A 484 -12.73 -4.21 8.75
CA GLN A 484 -12.88 -2.91 9.40
C GLN A 484 -13.21 -1.82 8.37
N ARG A 485 -14.42 -1.80 7.86
CA ARG A 485 -14.84 -0.90 6.77
C ARG A 485 -16.18 -0.22 7.05
N ILE A 486 -16.43 0.89 6.35
CA ILE A 486 -17.72 1.58 6.37
C ILE A 486 -18.84 0.58 6.02
N GLY A 487 -19.87 0.51 6.86
CA GLY A 487 -20.99 -0.42 6.70
C GLY A 487 -20.73 -1.83 7.26
N GLN A 488 -19.71 -2.02 8.12
CA GLN A 488 -19.53 -3.24 8.89
C GLN A 488 -20.78 -3.49 9.77
N VAL A 489 -21.28 -4.73 9.74
CA VAL A 489 -22.49 -5.10 10.51
C VAL A 489 -22.21 -5.36 11.99
N HIS A 490 -20.96 -5.65 12.33
CA HIS A 490 -20.51 -5.89 13.69
C HIS A 490 -19.95 -4.60 14.31
N ASP A 491 -20.25 -4.34 15.57
CA ASP A 491 -19.70 -3.21 16.33
C ASP A 491 -18.24 -3.47 16.75
N GLU A 492 -17.85 -4.72 16.76
CA GLU A 492 -16.50 -5.19 17.10
C GLU A 492 -16.06 -6.28 16.12
N VAL A 493 -14.83 -6.20 15.66
CA VAL A 493 -14.20 -7.19 14.78
C VAL A 493 -12.94 -7.74 15.41
N TYR A 494 -12.66 -8.99 15.13
CA TYR A 494 -11.54 -9.71 15.72
C TYR A 494 -10.51 -10.05 14.66
N VAL A 495 -9.24 -9.76 14.90
CA VAL A 495 -8.12 -10.04 13.99
C VAL A 495 -7.07 -10.85 14.73
N CYS A 496 -6.71 -12.01 14.18
CA CYS A 496 -5.66 -12.87 14.73
C CYS A 496 -4.47 -12.93 13.77
N ASN A 497 -3.28 -12.70 14.31
CA ASN A 497 -2.01 -12.76 13.61
C ASN A 497 -1.23 -14.02 14.02
N LEU A 498 -1.29 -15.09 13.21
CA LEU A 498 -0.61 -16.36 13.52
C LEU A 498 0.87 -16.30 13.09
N ARG A 499 1.76 -16.55 14.04
CA ARG A 499 3.19 -16.68 13.81
C ARG A 499 3.77 -17.81 14.65
N TYR A 500 4.80 -18.47 14.17
CA TYR A 500 5.53 -19.45 14.97
C TYR A 500 6.52 -18.74 15.90
N ARG A 501 6.54 -19.16 17.17
CA ARG A 501 7.46 -18.62 18.18
C ARG A 501 8.92 -18.83 17.77
N GLY A 502 9.73 -17.77 17.83
CA GLY A 502 11.14 -17.78 17.43
C GLY A 502 11.40 -17.80 15.92
N SER A 503 10.35 -17.77 15.09
CA SER A 503 10.49 -17.64 13.63
C SER A 503 11.00 -16.24 13.21
N VAL A 504 11.27 -16.06 11.92
CA VAL A 504 11.60 -14.74 11.38
C VAL A 504 10.46 -13.77 11.62
N GLU A 505 9.22 -14.22 11.36
CA GLU A 505 8.00 -13.44 11.59
C GLU A 505 7.88 -12.98 13.04
N ASP A 506 8.14 -13.88 13.99
CA ASP A 506 8.06 -13.56 15.42
C ASP A 506 9.14 -12.55 15.82
N ARG A 507 10.38 -12.72 15.37
CA ARG A 507 11.47 -11.78 15.65
C ARG A 507 11.20 -10.40 15.08
N VAL A 508 10.69 -10.31 13.86
CA VAL A 508 10.32 -9.02 13.26
C VAL A 508 9.13 -8.41 14.00
N HIS A 509 8.12 -9.21 14.33
CA HIS A 509 6.98 -8.76 15.10
C HIS A 509 7.42 -8.18 16.45
N GLN A 510 8.31 -8.85 17.18
CA GLN A 510 8.86 -8.34 18.44
C GLN A 510 9.64 -7.02 18.28
N LEU A 511 10.39 -6.88 17.17
CA LEU A 511 11.11 -5.64 16.88
C LEU A 511 10.16 -4.47 16.56
N LEU A 512 9.05 -4.78 15.90
CA LEU A 512 8.09 -3.78 15.46
C LEU A 512 6.99 -3.51 16.48
N SER A 513 6.60 -4.50 17.32
CA SER A 513 5.39 -4.44 18.15
C SER A 513 5.32 -3.22 19.07
N SER A 514 6.45 -2.78 19.62
CA SER A 514 6.52 -1.56 20.45
C SER A 514 6.36 -0.25 19.66
N ARG A 515 6.43 -0.31 18.32
CA ARG A 515 6.41 0.86 17.43
C ARG A 515 5.35 0.77 16.33
N LEU A 516 4.76 -0.40 16.07
CA LEU A 516 3.76 -0.57 15.03
C LEU A 516 2.53 0.33 15.25
N GLU A 517 2.03 0.37 16.46
CA GLU A 517 0.88 1.20 16.83
C GLU A 517 1.23 2.70 16.64
N TYR A 518 2.41 3.09 17.07
CA TYR A 518 2.92 4.45 16.92
C TYR A 518 3.17 4.83 15.45
N ILE A 519 3.80 3.93 14.66
CA ILE A 519 4.01 4.14 13.22
C ILE A 519 2.68 4.21 12.48
N PHE A 520 1.72 3.37 12.86
CA PHE A 520 0.38 3.37 12.29
C PHE A 520 -0.37 4.66 12.61
N ASP A 521 -0.35 5.10 13.86
CA ASP A 521 -0.99 6.36 14.29
C ASP A 521 -0.35 7.56 13.55
N LEU A 522 0.96 7.50 13.36
CA LEU A 522 1.72 8.56 12.72
C LEU A 522 1.47 8.66 11.21
N PHE A 523 1.53 7.55 10.49
CA PHE A 523 1.49 7.50 9.03
C PHE A 523 0.12 7.07 8.48
N GLY A 524 -0.79 6.57 9.33
CA GLY A 524 -2.07 6.02 8.92
C GLY A 524 -1.98 4.64 8.26
N GLN A 525 -0.76 4.18 7.94
CA GLN A 525 -0.41 2.81 7.54
C GLN A 525 1.09 2.57 7.75
N ILE A 526 1.52 1.33 7.68
CA ILE A 526 2.91 0.94 7.88
C ILE A 526 3.68 1.12 6.56
N PRO A 527 4.85 1.80 6.56
CA PRO A 527 5.62 2.05 5.35
C PRO A 527 6.18 0.79 4.68
N ASP A 528 6.14 0.72 3.35
CA ASP A 528 6.66 -0.41 2.55
C ASP A 528 8.17 -0.66 2.75
N VAL A 529 8.91 0.38 3.11
CA VAL A 529 10.36 0.28 3.39
C VAL A 529 10.70 -0.75 4.46
N LEU A 530 9.76 -1.09 5.32
CA LEU A 530 9.94 -2.13 6.34
C LEU A 530 10.04 -3.55 5.74
N GLU A 531 9.86 -3.71 4.43
CA GLU A 531 10.10 -5.01 3.78
C GLU A 531 11.57 -5.43 3.85
N SER A 532 12.51 -4.50 3.67
CA SER A 532 13.95 -4.78 3.79
C SER A 532 14.32 -5.31 5.18
N LEU A 533 13.65 -4.85 6.22
CA LEU A 533 13.83 -5.29 7.61
C LEU A 533 13.61 -6.79 7.79
N TRP A 534 12.63 -7.37 7.09
CA TRP A 534 12.36 -8.80 7.14
C TRP A 534 13.53 -9.61 6.54
N ILE A 535 14.12 -9.09 5.46
CA ILE A 535 15.27 -9.71 4.80
C ILE A 535 16.48 -9.66 5.74
N ASP A 536 16.75 -8.51 6.37
CA ASP A 536 17.86 -8.32 7.30
C ASP A 536 17.75 -9.26 8.51
N VAL A 537 16.56 -9.36 9.12
CA VAL A 537 16.31 -10.28 10.23
C VAL A 537 16.46 -11.74 9.79
N ALA A 538 15.96 -12.11 8.60
CA ALA A 538 16.09 -13.47 8.06
C ALA A 538 17.55 -13.85 7.80
N GLN A 539 18.40 -12.88 7.46
CA GLN A 539 19.83 -13.05 7.25
C GLN A 539 20.65 -12.93 8.55
N GLY A 540 20.01 -12.65 9.68
CA GLY A 540 20.67 -12.49 10.99
C GLY A 540 21.25 -11.11 11.25
N GLN A 541 20.94 -10.11 10.42
CA GLN A 541 21.41 -8.73 10.51
C GLN A 541 20.47 -7.88 11.39
N VAL A 542 20.27 -8.29 12.65
CA VAL A 542 19.28 -7.66 13.56
C VAL A 542 19.63 -6.22 13.89
N GLU A 543 20.90 -5.86 13.95
CA GLU A 543 21.35 -4.50 14.28
C GLU A 543 21.08 -3.51 13.13
N GLU A 544 21.18 -3.94 11.89
CA GLU A 544 20.81 -3.15 10.72
C GLU A 544 19.28 -2.90 10.71
N ALA A 545 18.52 -3.94 11.00
CA ALA A 545 17.06 -3.85 11.13
C ALA A 545 16.64 -2.84 12.21
N LYS A 546 17.31 -2.86 13.39
CA LYS A 546 17.05 -1.88 14.47
C LYS A 546 17.37 -0.45 14.03
N LYS A 547 18.50 -0.22 13.38
CA LYS A 547 18.86 1.12 12.87
C LYS A 547 17.82 1.68 11.92
N LEU A 548 17.22 0.82 11.09
CA LEU A 548 16.19 1.22 10.15
C LEU A 548 14.91 1.65 10.88
N ILE A 549 14.51 0.91 11.92
CA ILE A 549 13.38 1.25 12.79
C ILE A 549 13.66 2.55 13.56
N ASP A 550 14.87 2.70 14.10
CA ASP A 550 15.27 3.88 14.88
C ASP A 550 15.38 5.14 14.02
N GLY A 551 15.56 4.99 12.70
CA GLY A 551 15.58 6.09 11.74
C GLY A 551 14.20 6.61 11.34
N ILE A 552 13.10 5.92 11.73
CA ILE A 552 11.75 6.40 11.45
C ILE A 552 11.47 7.62 12.32
N GLN A 553 11.05 8.72 11.71
CA GLN A 553 10.77 9.98 12.41
C GLN A 553 9.69 9.82 13.48
N GLU A 554 9.89 10.45 14.64
CA GLU A 554 8.96 10.40 15.77
C GLU A 554 7.72 11.29 15.61
N THR A 555 7.68 12.19 14.63
CA THR A 555 6.52 13.04 14.34
C THR A 555 6.23 13.06 12.85
N HIS A 556 4.93 12.88 12.50
CA HIS A 556 4.54 13.02 11.11
C HIS A 556 4.75 14.47 10.66
N PRO A 557 5.55 14.71 9.61
CA PRO A 557 5.89 16.05 9.18
C PRO A 557 4.68 16.93 8.86
N PHE A 558 3.52 16.32 8.64
CA PHE A 558 2.29 17.00 8.25
C PHE A 558 1.14 16.94 9.27
N ASP A 559 1.29 16.26 10.44
CA ASP A 559 0.16 16.01 11.35
C ASP A 559 -0.39 17.27 12.03
N ASP A 560 0.47 18.13 12.57
CA ASP A 560 0.01 19.33 13.29
C ASP A 560 -0.64 20.39 12.39
N ARG A 561 -0.40 20.34 11.08
CA ARG A 561 -0.79 21.38 10.15
C ARG A 561 -1.89 20.98 9.18
N TYR A 562 -1.93 19.72 8.76
CA TYR A 562 -2.85 19.22 7.73
C TYR A 562 -4.15 18.65 8.31
N ALA A 563 -4.20 18.33 9.61
CA ALA A 563 -5.42 17.96 10.32
C ALA A 563 -6.36 19.15 10.55
N ARG A 564 -5.86 20.40 10.40
CA ARG A 564 -6.58 21.65 10.67
C ARG A 564 -7.38 22.20 9.48
N VAL A 565 -7.94 21.39 8.63
CA VAL A 565 -8.92 21.91 7.67
C VAL A 565 -10.26 22.04 8.39
N GLU A 566 -10.35 23.02 9.26
CA GLU A 566 -11.54 23.29 10.10
C GLU A 566 -12.79 23.68 9.30
N ASN A 567 -12.71 24.01 8.00
CA ASN A 567 -13.83 24.61 7.28
C ASN A 567 -13.89 24.29 5.78
N GLN A 568 -13.61 23.09 5.35
CA GLN A 568 -14.11 22.68 4.04
C GLN A 568 -15.43 21.93 4.24
N ASP A 569 -16.49 22.68 4.05
CA ASP A 569 -17.86 22.24 4.07
C ASP A 569 -18.08 21.09 3.08
N TRP A 570 -18.19 19.86 3.60
CA TRP A 570 -18.61 18.69 2.82
C TRP A 570 -19.95 18.95 2.13
N GLU A 571 -20.76 19.84 2.68
CA GLU A 571 -22.00 20.29 2.05
C GLU A 571 -21.74 20.99 0.73
N SER A 572 -20.61 21.68 0.56
CA SER A 572 -20.26 22.28 -0.74
C SER A 572 -19.93 21.24 -1.80
N CYS A 573 -19.29 20.13 -1.42
CA CYS A 573 -19.02 19.01 -2.32
C CYS A 573 -20.25 18.12 -2.57
N ALA A 574 -21.13 17.96 -1.59
CA ALA A 574 -22.38 17.22 -1.74
C ALA A 574 -23.45 18.03 -2.51
N LYS A 575 -23.42 19.38 -2.41
CA LYS A 575 -24.29 20.28 -3.16
C LYS A 575 -23.91 20.43 -4.64
N VAL A 576 -22.67 20.08 -5.03
CA VAL A 576 -22.23 20.19 -6.43
C VAL A 576 -22.90 19.17 -7.35
N LEU A 577 -23.40 18.06 -6.81
CA LEU A 577 -24.18 17.08 -7.56
C LEU A 577 -25.44 16.72 -6.77
N SER A 578 -26.59 17.33 -7.10
CA SER A 578 -27.87 16.84 -6.59
C SER A 578 -28.03 15.36 -6.93
N GLU A 579 -28.73 14.58 -6.12
CA GLU A 579 -28.92 13.14 -6.39
C GLU A 579 -29.50 12.88 -7.79
N HIS A 580 -30.33 13.80 -8.29
CA HIS A 580 -30.88 13.76 -9.65
C HIS A 580 -29.81 14.00 -10.73
N GLU A 581 -28.85 14.88 -10.49
CA GLU A 581 -27.72 15.10 -11.39
C GLU A 581 -26.72 13.93 -11.36
N LYS A 582 -26.51 13.33 -10.18
CA LYS A 582 -25.72 12.10 -10.04
C LYS A 582 -26.31 10.96 -10.87
N GLN A 583 -27.62 10.73 -10.77
CA GLN A 583 -28.32 9.71 -11.55
C GLN A 583 -28.31 10.03 -13.04
N ARG A 584 -28.48 11.31 -13.41
CA ARG A 584 -28.48 11.71 -14.84
C ARG A 584 -27.10 11.62 -15.48
N VAL A 585 -26.04 12.00 -14.76
CA VAL A 585 -24.65 11.86 -15.25
C VAL A 585 -24.27 10.39 -15.34
N LEU A 586 -24.64 9.56 -14.37
CA LEU A 586 -24.39 8.12 -14.39
C LEU A 586 -25.21 7.39 -15.45
N SER A 587 -26.47 7.79 -15.69
CA SER A 587 -27.32 7.16 -16.73
C SER A 587 -27.00 7.59 -18.16
N GLN A 588 -26.38 8.76 -18.37
CA GLN A 588 -25.96 9.25 -19.68
C GLN A 588 -24.55 8.76 -20.09
N GLY A 589 -23.80 8.19 -19.19
CA GLY A 589 -22.41 7.76 -19.38
C GLY A 589 -22.22 6.28 -19.71
N TRP A 590 -23.28 5.47 -19.73
CA TRP A 590 -23.21 4.01 -19.92
C TRP A 590 -23.95 3.58 -21.17
#